data_75df75f2d56af5cccee2bbcf36bcb46f
#
_entry.id   75df75f2d56af5cccee2bbcf36bcb46f
#
_cell.length_a   1.000
_cell.length_b   1.000
_cell.length_c   1.000
_cell.angle_alpha   90.00
_cell.angle_beta   90.00
_cell.angle_gamma   90.00
#
_symmetry.space_group_name_H-M   'P 1'
#
loop_
_entity.id
_entity.type
_entity.pdbx_description
1 polymer ?
#
loop_
_entity_poly.entity_id
_entity_poly.type
_entity_poly.pdbx_seq_one_letter_code
_entity_poly.pdbx_strand_id
1 'polypeptide(L)'
;KRFGNSNFDFGYSIANARAADVASLQGLWSAEGITLNVSGDGVVAGTTTGDQRGYCSITGKLTQTTPGSRKNLFVIELVSSNTSTGTQKACTLESASRGMGAVDRVILPDSPDIKMDRFRFHAMSAKAAWTVDVIRQ
;
A
#
# COMPACT_ATOMS: atom_id res chain seq x y z
N LYS A 1 -1.97 -21.34 -16.97
CA LYS A 1 -1.78 -21.00 -16.72
C LYS A 1 -1.57 -20.60 -16.24
N ARG A 2 -1.41 -20.34 -16.22
CA ARG A 2 -1.21 -19.88 -15.79
C ARG A 2 -1.13 -19.18 -15.62
N PHE A 3 -1.35 -18.56 -15.59
CA PHE A 3 -1.27 -17.99 -15.45
C PHE A 3 -1.33 -17.58 -15.15
N GLY A 4 -1.40 -17.43 -15.11
CA GLY A 4 -1.41 -16.97 -14.89
C GLY A 4 -1.52 -16.43 -14.33
N ASN A 5 -1.65 -16.34 -14.19
CA ASN A 5 -1.60 -15.94 -13.66
C ASN A 5 -1.36 -15.46 -13.06
N SER A 6 -1.56 -15.87 -12.68
CA SER A 6 -1.11 -15.24 -12.10
C SER A 6 -0.07 -14.62 -11.87
N ASN A 7 0.22 -14.19 -12.30
CA ASN A 7 1.33 -13.39 -12.56
C ASN A 7 1.42 -12.17 -11.77
N PHE A 8 0.51 -11.54 -11.36
CA PHE A 8 0.69 -10.60 -10.31
C PHE A 8 0.40 -11.29 -9.00
N ASP A 9 1.21 -12.18 -8.72
CA ASP A 9 1.11 -12.86 -7.46
C ASP A 9 1.88 -12.08 -6.41
N PHE A 10 1.18 -11.26 -5.67
CA PHE A 10 1.74 -10.52 -4.54
C PHE A 10 1.84 -11.41 -3.29
N GLY A 11 1.78 -12.71 -3.42
CA GLY A 11 1.57 -13.60 -2.30
C GLY A 11 0.14 -13.52 -1.79
N TYR A 12 -0.80 -13.27 -2.67
CA TYR A 12 -2.14 -12.84 -2.42
C TYR A 12 -3.11 -13.76 -3.16
N SER A 13 -4.10 -14.26 -2.47
CA SER A 13 -5.09 -15.16 -3.05
C SER A 13 -6.31 -14.39 -3.54
N ILE A 14 -6.64 -14.55 -4.80
CA ILE A 14 -7.86 -13.95 -5.36
C ILE A 14 -9.09 -14.45 -4.62
N ALA A 15 -9.09 -15.69 -4.16
CA ALA A 15 -10.21 -16.25 -3.43
C ALA A 15 -10.46 -15.55 -2.10
N ASN A 16 -9.43 -14.91 -1.53
CA ASN A 16 -9.57 -14.17 -0.28
C ASN A 16 -9.81 -12.68 -0.52
N ALA A 17 -9.80 -12.24 -1.77
CA ALA A 17 -10.01 -10.85 -2.09
C ALA A 17 -11.45 -10.44 -1.80
N ARG A 18 -11.62 -9.20 -1.34
CA ARG A 18 -12.92 -8.62 -1.07
C ARG A 18 -13.31 -7.70 -2.22
N ALA A 19 -14.61 -7.59 -2.48
CA ALA A 19 -15.08 -6.50 -3.32
C ALA A 19 -14.74 -5.18 -2.61
N ALA A 20 -14.12 -4.26 -3.34
CA ALA A 20 -13.68 -3.00 -2.77
C ALA A 20 -13.70 -1.91 -3.84
N ASP A 21 -13.94 -0.69 -3.39
CA ASP A 21 -13.79 0.50 -4.23
C ASP A 21 -12.86 1.48 -3.52
N VAL A 22 -12.52 2.58 -4.19
CA VAL A 22 -11.59 3.55 -3.62
C VAL A 22 -12.13 4.12 -2.30
N ALA A 23 -13.43 4.39 -2.22
CA ALA A 23 -14.03 4.93 -1.00
C ALA A 23 -13.88 3.97 0.18
N SER A 24 -13.87 2.67 -0.06
CA SER A 24 -13.72 1.69 1.00
C SER A 24 -12.32 1.66 1.60
N LEU A 25 -11.34 2.28 0.93
CA LEU A 25 -9.98 2.37 1.43
C LEU A 25 -9.76 3.58 2.34
N GLN A 26 -10.76 4.43 2.51
CA GLN A 26 -10.63 5.61 3.36
C GLN A 26 -10.22 5.23 4.77
N GLY A 27 -9.25 5.94 5.32
CA GLY A 27 -8.81 5.77 6.69
C GLY A 27 -7.31 5.72 6.83
N LEU A 28 -6.89 5.32 8.03
CA LEU A 28 -5.48 5.25 8.40
C LEU A 28 -5.00 3.80 8.29
N TRP A 29 -3.87 3.64 7.63
CA TRP A 29 -3.24 2.34 7.42
C TRP A 29 -1.79 2.42 7.88
N SER A 30 -1.32 1.43 8.61
CA SER A 30 0.05 1.48 9.08
C SER A 30 0.69 0.10 9.17
N ALA A 31 2.01 0.12 9.16
CA ALA A 31 2.87 -1.00 9.45
C ALA A 31 4.13 -0.42 10.09
N GLU A 32 5.05 -1.28 10.47
CA GLU A 32 6.29 -0.80 11.08
C GLU A 32 7.02 0.15 10.12
N GLY A 33 7.26 1.36 10.57
CA GLY A 33 8.01 2.35 9.82
C GLY A 33 7.26 3.04 8.69
N ILE A 34 5.94 2.82 8.56
CA ILE A 34 5.16 3.50 7.53
C ILE A 34 3.73 3.74 8.03
N THR A 35 3.21 4.91 7.73
CA THR A 35 1.83 5.27 8.00
C THR A 35 1.26 5.98 6.77
N LEU A 36 0.08 5.56 6.34
CA LEU A 36 -0.61 6.14 5.19
C LEU A 36 -2.02 6.53 5.60
N ASN A 37 -2.45 7.69 5.18
CA ASN A 37 -3.83 8.14 5.33
C ASN A 37 -4.43 8.26 3.94
N VAL A 38 -5.57 7.61 3.74
CA VAL A 38 -6.26 7.60 2.44
C VAL A 38 -7.58 8.31 2.59
N SER A 39 -7.82 9.29 1.72
CA SER A 39 -9.10 10.00 1.68
C SER A 39 -10.14 9.20 0.89
N GLY A 40 -11.40 9.62 1.00
CA GLY A 40 -12.49 8.91 0.33
C GLY A 40 -12.40 8.93 -1.20
N ASP A 41 -11.67 9.89 -1.76
CA ASP A 41 -11.46 9.99 -3.21
C ASP A 41 -10.10 9.42 -3.64
N GLY A 42 -9.38 8.75 -2.74
CA GLY A 42 -8.16 8.03 -3.08
C GLY A 42 -6.88 8.81 -2.94
N VAL A 43 -6.92 10.03 -2.42
CA VAL A 43 -5.68 10.78 -2.17
C VAL A 43 -4.95 10.17 -1.00
N VAL A 44 -3.66 9.93 -1.17
CA VAL A 44 -2.80 9.30 -0.16
C VAL A 44 -1.83 10.33 0.38
N ALA A 45 -1.67 10.35 1.70
CA ALA A 45 -0.65 11.15 2.37
C ALA A 45 -0.09 10.30 3.50
N GLY A 46 1.23 10.34 3.67
CA GLY A 46 1.83 9.54 4.73
C GLY A 46 3.29 9.85 4.96
N THR A 47 3.88 9.05 5.81
CA THR A 47 5.28 9.20 6.20
C THR A 47 5.91 7.84 6.41
N THR A 48 7.23 7.79 6.23
CA THR A 48 8.03 6.65 6.69
C THR A 48 9.05 7.13 7.71
N THR A 49 9.48 6.21 8.55
CA THR A 49 10.51 6.44 9.55
C THR A 49 11.37 5.18 9.67
N GLY A 50 12.52 5.32 10.32
CA GLY A 50 13.36 4.16 10.63
C GLY A 50 14.38 3.85 9.54
N ASP A 51 15.04 2.71 9.68
CA ASP A 51 16.20 2.39 8.85
C ASP A 51 15.86 1.63 7.58
N GLN A 52 14.67 1.08 7.48
CA GLN A 52 14.30 0.29 6.31
C GLN A 52 14.12 1.17 5.07
N ARG A 53 13.34 2.23 5.20
CA ARG A 53 13.03 3.13 4.09
C ARG A 53 13.61 4.52 4.27
N GLY A 54 14.08 4.82 5.47
CA GLY A 54 14.50 6.16 5.82
C GLY A 54 13.29 7.05 6.12
N TYR A 55 13.54 8.32 6.24
CA TYR A 55 12.52 9.29 6.62
C TYR A 55 12.00 9.99 5.37
N CYS A 56 10.76 9.67 5.01
CA CYS A 56 10.12 10.18 3.79
C CYS A 56 8.78 10.82 4.11
N SER A 57 8.39 11.78 3.30
CA SER A 57 7.01 12.21 3.15
C SER A 57 6.46 11.59 1.87
N ILE A 58 5.26 11.07 1.92
CA ILE A 58 4.64 10.38 0.80
C ILE A 58 3.32 11.05 0.47
N THR A 59 3.11 11.36 -0.81
CA THR A 59 1.81 11.80 -1.32
C THR A 59 1.50 10.99 -2.57
N GLY A 60 0.22 10.85 -2.86
CA GLY A 60 -0.13 10.11 -4.06
C GLY A 60 -1.62 9.91 -4.24
N LYS A 61 -1.95 8.94 -5.07
CA LYS A 61 -3.32 8.65 -5.42
C LYS A 61 -3.53 7.18 -5.70
N LEU A 62 -4.68 6.69 -5.26
CA LEU A 62 -5.19 5.36 -5.58
C LEU A 62 -6.33 5.50 -6.57
N THR A 63 -6.30 4.67 -7.61
CA THR A 63 -7.40 4.56 -8.57
C THR A 63 -7.68 3.08 -8.81
N GLN A 64 -8.92 2.76 -9.13
CA GLN A 64 -9.24 1.39 -9.51
C GLN A 64 -8.76 1.12 -10.94
N THR A 65 -8.31 -0.11 -11.18
CA THR A 65 -7.92 -0.50 -12.53
C THR A 65 -9.09 -0.46 -13.50
N THR A 66 -10.31 -0.69 -12.98
CA THR A 66 -11.54 -0.56 -13.76
C THR A 66 -12.45 0.41 -13.02
N PRO A 67 -12.49 1.68 -13.42
CA PRO A 67 -13.29 2.68 -12.71
C PRO A 67 -14.75 2.27 -12.64
N GLY A 68 -15.35 2.55 -11.50
CA GLY A 68 -16.76 2.23 -11.26
C GLY A 68 -17.04 0.78 -10.94
N SER A 69 -16.04 -0.08 -10.95
CA SER A 69 -16.21 -1.49 -10.61
C SER A 69 -15.97 -1.70 -9.12
N ARG A 70 -16.21 -2.92 -8.68
CA ARG A 70 -15.88 -3.34 -7.32
C ARG A 70 -14.71 -4.32 -7.30
N LYS A 71 -13.94 -4.36 -8.36
CA LYS A 71 -12.75 -5.20 -8.40
C LYS A 71 -11.71 -4.67 -7.44
N ASN A 72 -11.19 -5.56 -6.63
CA ASN A 72 -10.22 -5.25 -5.60
C ASN A 72 -8.82 -5.21 -6.20
N LEU A 73 -8.60 -4.26 -7.08
CA LEU A 73 -7.31 -4.07 -7.72
C LEU A 73 -7.14 -2.58 -8.02
N PHE A 74 -6.11 -1.98 -7.46
CA PHE A 74 -5.90 -0.54 -7.49
C PHE A 74 -4.54 -0.23 -8.09
N VAL A 75 -4.48 0.84 -8.86
CA VAL A 75 -3.21 1.46 -9.25
C VAL A 75 -2.86 2.47 -8.18
N ILE A 76 -1.63 2.44 -7.71
CA ILE A 76 -1.12 3.40 -6.74
C ILE A 76 0.00 4.19 -7.40
N GLU A 77 -0.09 5.52 -7.29
CA GLU A 77 0.94 6.43 -7.76
C GLU A 77 1.38 7.28 -6.59
N LEU A 78 2.66 7.25 -6.28
CA LEU A 78 3.20 7.90 -5.10
C LEU A 78 4.38 8.78 -5.48
N VAL A 79 4.54 9.87 -4.75
CA VAL A 79 5.74 10.71 -4.79
C VAL A 79 6.29 10.77 -3.38
N SER A 80 7.55 10.40 -3.24
CA SER A 80 8.24 10.39 -1.96
C SER A 80 9.34 11.44 -1.96
N SER A 81 9.48 12.12 -0.85
CA SER A 81 10.54 13.11 -0.67
C SER A 81 11.20 12.94 0.68
N ASN A 82 12.48 13.31 0.75
CA ASN A 82 13.29 13.17 1.95
C ASN A 82 12.86 14.15 3.02
N THR A 83 12.63 13.65 4.23
CA THR A 83 12.35 14.48 5.40
C THR A 83 13.34 14.22 6.53
N SER A 84 14.41 13.49 6.28
CA SER A 84 15.39 13.18 7.30
C SER A 84 16.10 14.44 7.80
N THR A 85 16.45 14.46 9.07
CA THR A 85 17.23 15.54 9.70
C THR A 85 18.31 14.92 10.57
N GLY A 86 19.43 15.63 10.71
CA GLY A 86 20.52 15.18 11.59
C GLY A 86 21.04 13.81 11.18
N THR A 87 21.04 12.88 12.11
CA THR A 87 21.55 11.52 11.88
C THR A 87 20.50 10.56 11.37
N GLN A 88 19.29 11.01 11.09
CA GLN A 88 18.24 10.17 10.55
C GLN A 88 18.61 9.67 9.15
N LYS A 89 18.19 8.46 8.84
CA LYS A 89 18.46 7.90 7.52
C LYS A 89 17.70 8.65 6.44
N ALA A 90 18.39 9.00 5.38
CA ALA A 90 17.77 9.66 4.24
C ALA A 90 16.73 8.74 3.58
N CYS A 91 15.73 9.35 2.96
CA CYS A 91 14.67 8.61 2.27
C CYS A 91 15.25 7.79 1.11
N THR A 92 15.01 6.49 1.13
CA THR A 92 15.47 5.60 0.07
C THR A 92 14.46 5.49 -1.07
N LEU A 93 13.27 6.05 -0.87
CA LEU A 93 12.19 5.97 -1.84
C LEU A 93 12.02 7.26 -2.66
N GLU A 94 12.90 8.23 -2.45
CA GLU A 94 12.75 9.55 -3.06
C GLU A 94 12.61 9.45 -4.56
N SER A 95 11.49 9.85 -5.08
CA SER A 95 11.09 9.97 -6.48
C SER A 95 9.64 9.53 -6.65
N ALA A 96 9.17 9.57 -7.88
CA ALA A 96 7.84 9.05 -8.22
C ALA A 96 7.91 7.54 -8.38
N SER A 97 6.90 6.85 -7.87
CA SER A 97 6.77 5.41 -8.03
C SER A 97 5.34 5.08 -8.42
N ARG A 98 5.17 3.94 -9.06
CA ARG A 98 3.87 3.47 -9.51
C ARG A 98 3.79 1.96 -9.35
N GLY A 99 2.62 1.48 -9.00
CA GLY A 99 2.42 0.05 -8.86
C GLY A 99 0.97 -0.30 -8.67
N MET A 100 0.74 -1.47 -8.10
CA MET A 100 -0.60 -2.00 -7.93
C MET A 100 -0.74 -2.57 -6.53
N GLY A 101 -1.98 -2.59 -6.06
CA GLY A 101 -2.29 -3.14 -4.75
C GLY A 101 -3.70 -3.67 -4.67
N ALA A 102 -3.94 -4.39 -3.60
CA ALA A 102 -5.23 -5.01 -3.32
C ALA A 102 -5.44 -5.13 -1.81
N VAL A 103 -6.69 -5.25 -1.41
CA VAL A 103 -7.08 -5.37 0.00
C VAL A 103 -7.52 -6.80 0.28
N ASP A 104 -7.03 -7.37 1.37
CA ASP A 104 -7.56 -8.63 1.85
C ASP A 104 -7.83 -8.53 3.36
N ARG A 105 -8.24 -9.64 3.94
CA ARG A 105 -8.53 -9.70 5.37
C ARG A 105 -7.56 -10.66 6.02
N VAL A 106 -6.96 -10.22 7.10
CA VAL A 106 -6.01 -11.01 7.87
C VAL A 106 -6.66 -11.44 9.16
N ILE A 107 -6.46 -12.71 9.51
CA ILE A 107 -6.88 -13.26 10.79
C ILE A 107 -5.64 -13.37 11.66
N LEU A 108 -5.69 -12.76 12.84
CA LEU A 108 -4.55 -12.79 13.75
C LEU A 108 -4.43 -14.17 14.41
N PRO A 109 -3.25 -14.80 14.39
CA PRO A 109 -3.07 -16.14 14.96
C PRO A 109 -3.42 -16.23 16.44
N ASP A 110 -3.09 -15.20 17.20
CA ASP A 110 -3.33 -15.19 18.65
C ASP A 110 -4.73 -14.73 19.02
N SER A 111 -5.48 -14.23 18.07
CA SER A 111 -6.83 -13.70 18.28
C SER A 111 -7.67 -14.00 17.05
N PRO A 112 -8.08 -15.26 16.86
CA PRO A 112 -8.74 -15.66 15.60
C PRO A 112 -10.08 -14.99 15.36
N ASP A 113 -10.67 -14.38 16.38
CA ASP A 113 -11.91 -13.62 16.22
C ASP A 113 -11.68 -12.20 15.71
N ILE A 114 -10.42 -11.74 15.68
CA ILE A 114 -10.09 -10.40 15.21
C ILE A 114 -9.66 -10.49 13.76
N LYS A 115 -10.39 -9.78 12.91
CA LYS A 115 -10.10 -9.70 11.47
C LYS A 115 -9.78 -8.27 11.14
N MET A 116 -8.67 -8.07 10.43
CA MET A 116 -8.20 -6.74 10.04
C MET A 116 -8.05 -6.66 8.55
N ASP A 117 -8.39 -5.51 7.97
CA ASP A 117 -8.14 -5.27 6.56
C ASP A 117 -6.66 -4.98 6.37
N ARG A 118 -6.09 -5.62 5.37
CA ARG A 118 -4.71 -5.40 4.96
C ARG A 118 -4.69 -4.91 3.52
N PHE A 119 -3.97 -3.83 3.28
CA PHE A 119 -3.71 -3.36 1.92
C PHE A 119 -2.26 -3.68 1.58
N ARG A 120 -2.09 -4.49 0.57
CA ARG A 120 -0.76 -4.86 0.08
C ARG A 120 -0.56 -4.21 -1.27
N PHE A 121 0.55 -3.51 -1.44
CA PHE A 121 0.88 -2.95 -2.73
C PHE A 121 2.35 -3.12 -3.06
N HIS A 122 2.61 -3.12 -4.36
CA HIS A 122 3.96 -3.20 -4.91
C HIS A 122 4.13 -2.00 -5.84
N ALA A 123 5.17 -1.22 -5.60
CA ALA A 123 5.43 0.00 -6.38
C ALA A 123 6.87 0.02 -6.83
N MET A 124 7.11 0.64 -7.97
CA MET A 124 8.43 0.75 -8.57
C MET A 124 8.71 2.17 -9.01
N SER A 125 9.96 2.58 -8.82
CA SER A 125 10.47 3.84 -9.32
C SER A 125 11.79 3.59 -10.05
N ALA A 126 12.39 4.66 -10.56
CA ALA A 126 13.71 4.54 -11.17
C ALA A 126 14.79 4.13 -10.18
N LYS A 127 14.56 4.35 -8.88
CA LYS A 127 15.55 4.10 -7.83
C LYS A 127 15.29 2.85 -7.01
N ALA A 128 14.02 2.44 -6.89
CA ALA A 128 13.67 1.38 -5.96
C ALA A 128 12.41 0.66 -6.37
N ALA A 129 12.32 -0.60 -5.97
CA ALA A 129 11.07 -1.35 -5.99
C ALA A 129 10.75 -1.71 -4.54
N TRP A 130 9.49 -1.59 -4.15
CA TRP A 130 9.12 -1.85 -2.77
C TRP A 130 7.71 -2.45 -2.67
N THR A 131 7.57 -3.33 -1.71
CA THR A 131 6.30 -3.98 -1.40
C THR A 131 5.95 -3.67 0.04
N VAL A 132 4.71 -3.32 0.28
CA VAL A 132 4.26 -2.90 1.61
C VAL A 132 2.93 -3.57 1.92
N ASP A 133 2.84 -4.07 3.15
CA ASP A 133 1.60 -4.53 3.75
C ASP A 133 1.25 -3.58 4.87
N VAL A 134 0.14 -2.87 4.74
CA VAL A 134 -0.33 -1.97 5.79
C VAL A 134 -1.69 -2.46 6.28
N ILE A 135 -1.92 -2.29 7.57
CA ILE A 135 -3.13 -2.75 8.25
C ILE A 135 -3.98 -1.54 8.59
N ARG A 136 -5.28 -1.66 8.39
CA ARG A 136 -6.22 -0.59 8.76
C ARG A 136 -6.24 -0.40 10.27
N GLN A 137 -6.11 0.82 10.67
CA GLN A 137 -6.15 1.19 12.09
C GLN A 137 -7.56 1.45 12.58
#